data_9c0e213398280364d6f3120d31475305
#
_entry.id   9c0e213398280364d6f3120d31475305
#
_cell.length_a   1.000
_cell.length_b   1.000
_cell.length_c   1.000
_cell.angle_alpha   90.00
_cell.angle_beta   90.00
_cell.angle_gamma   90.00
#
_symmetry.space_group_name_H-M   'P 1'
#
loop_
_entity.id
_entity.type
_entity.pdbx_description
1 polymer ?
#
loop_
_entity_poly.entity_id
_entity_poly.type
_entity_poly.pdbx_seq_one_letter_code
_entity_poly.pdbx_strand_id
1 'polypeptide(L)'
;MGYTIAICDDDKNMADKLTVSLKNEFMKAGRNDVIIDYYDTGVQLLEALKNKMYKAVLLDINMEPMDGFSVAEAIGKSGYRTKIIFVTSHEDVVYDTFDYTPFYFIRKSRYETYVQRVVKKLIAIDGYEKTIVLDDKDGIININSGDITYVQSEDHYLTVHTACLLYTSPSPRDS
;
A
#
# COMPACT_ATOMS: atom_id res chain seq x y z
N MET A 1 11.82 -9.51 -2.76
CA MET A 1 11.80 -8.09 -2.31
C MET A 1 11.24 -8.03 -0.91
N GLY A 2 11.93 -7.36 0.02
CA GLY A 2 11.45 -7.19 1.39
C GLY A 2 10.16 -6.37 1.45
N TYR A 3 9.35 -6.60 2.47
CA TYR A 3 8.12 -5.87 2.71
C TYR A 3 8.43 -4.51 3.34
N THR A 4 8.32 -3.43 2.58
CA THR A 4 8.73 -2.10 3.04
C THR A 4 7.53 -1.26 3.47
N ILE A 5 7.56 -0.75 4.71
CA ILE A 5 6.54 0.08 5.32
C ILE A 5 7.19 1.39 5.78
N ALA A 6 6.48 2.51 5.63
CA ALA A 6 6.86 3.77 6.26
C ALA A 6 5.93 4.07 7.44
N ILE A 7 6.48 4.67 8.49
CA ILE A 7 5.73 5.29 9.58
C ILE A 7 6.07 6.77 9.58
N CYS A 8 5.04 7.61 9.51
CA CYS A 8 5.16 9.05 9.58
C CYS A 8 4.32 9.56 10.75
N ASP A 9 4.99 10.00 11.80
CA ASP A 9 4.39 10.45 13.06
C ASP A 9 5.40 11.37 13.76
N ASP A 10 5.01 12.54 14.21
CA ASP A 10 5.88 13.47 14.96
C ASP A 10 6.13 13.02 16.40
N ASP A 11 5.34 12.06 16.90
CA ASP A 11 5.58 11.36 18.17
C ASP A 11 6.49 10.13 17.96
N LYS A 12 7.78 10.31 18.17
CA LYS A 12 8.78 9.23 18.08
C LYS A 12 8.45 8.04 18.96
N ASN A 13 7.91 8.24 20.17
CA ASN A 13 7.55 7.15 21.07
C ASN A 13 6.42 6.29 20.48
N MET A 14 5.43 6.94 19.85
CA MET A 14 4.36 6.22 19.18
C MET A 14 4.86 5.46 17.95
N ALA A 15 5.72 6.09 17.16
CA ALA A 15 6.35 5.43 16.01
C ALA A 15 7.16 4.19 16.43
N ASP A 16 7.90 4.25 17.53
CA ASP A 16 8.65 3.09 18.04
C ASP A 16 7.74 1.97 18.51
N LYS A 17 6.63 2.28 19.20
CA LYS A 17 5.61 1.28 19.59
C LYS A 17 4.98 0.61 18.37
N LEU A 18 4.61 1.38 17.36
CA LEU A 18 4.07 0.86 16.09
C LEU A 18 5.09 -0.03 15.39
N THR A 19 6.35 0.38 15.35
CA THR A 19 7.45 -0.39 14.73
C THR A 19 7.61 -1.75 15.39
N VAL A 20 7.65 -1.80 16.71
CA VAL A 20 7.78 -3.07 17.46
C VAL A 20 6.56 -3.95 17.24
N SER A 21 5.36 -3.38 17.32
CA SER A 21 4.11 -4.12 17.13
C SER A 21 3.99 -4.69 15.72
N LEU A 22 4.30 -3.90 14.69
CA LEU A 22 4.29 -4.36 13.29
C LEU A 22 5.28 -5.52 13.08
N LYS A 23 6.53 -5.37 13.49
CA LYS A 23 7.55 -6.42 13.36
C LYS A 23 7.11 -7.72 14.02
N ASN A 24 6.55 -7.65 15.23
CA ASN A 24 6.06 -8.81 15.95
C ASN A 24 4.91 -9.51 15.20
N GLU A 25 3.93 -8.77 14.69
CA GLU A 25 2.79 -9.35 13.98
C GLU A 25 3.20 -9.94 12.63
N PHE A 26 4.11 -9.30 11.88
CA PHE A 26 4.66 -9.88 10.66
C PHE A 26 5.47 -11.15 10.94
N MET A 27 6.27 -11.17 12.00
CA MET A 27 7.03 -12.35 12.41
C MET A 27 6.11 -13.53 12.80
N LYS A 28 5.03 -13.27 13.55
CA LYS A 28 4.00 -14.28 13.85
C LYS A 28 3.35 -14.85 12.59
N ALA A 29 3.27 -14.06 11.55
CA ALA A 29 2.74 -14.45 10.24
C ALA A 29 3.81 -15.11 9.33
N GLY A 30 5.01 -15.40 9.84
CA GLY A 30 6.08 -16.05 9.10
C GLY A 30 6.87 -15.12 8.17
N ARG A 31 6.73 -13.78 8.30
CA ARG A 31 7.44 -12.79 7.50
C ARG A 31 8.51 -12.06 8.33
N ASN A 32 9.77 -12.38 8.04
CA ASN A 32 10.93 -11.78 8.72
C ASN A 32 11.65 -10.73 7.84
N ASP A 33 11.14 -10.49 6.64
CA ASP A 33 11.72 -9.63 5.62
C ASP A 33 11.12 -8.20 5.63
N VAL A 34 10.55 -7.78 6.76
CA VAL A 34 9.89 -6.48 6.89
C VAL A 34 10.89 -5.38 7.22
N ILE A 35 10.93 -4.36 6.40
CA ILE A 35 11.72 -3.14 6.59
C ILE A 35 10.77 -2.01 6.95
N ILE A 36 11.04 -1.30 8.04
CA ILE A 36 10.23 -0.18 8.50
C ILE A 36 11.11 1.05 8.58
N ASP A 37 10.74 2.07 7.80
CA ASP A 37 11.38 3.38 7.84
C ASP A 37 10.51 4.36 8.64
N TYR A 38 11.16 5.26 9.34
CA TYR A 38 10.51 6.29 10.14
C TYR A 38 10.78 7.69 9.59
N TYR A 39 9.75 8.52 9.59
CA TYR A 39 9.78 9.93 9.22
C TYR A 39 9.02 10.73 10.28
N ASP A 40 9.59 11.82 10.74
CA ASP A 40 8.96 12.71 11.72
C ASP A 40 8.09 13.79 11.05
N THR A 41 8.20 13.98 9.75
CA THR A 41 7.41 14.95 8.99
C THR A 41 6.89 14.38 7.67
N GLY A 42 5.72 14.86 7.24
CA GLY A 42 5.15 14.53 5.93
C GLY A 42 6.05 14.92 4.76
N VAL A 43 6.80 16.01 4.89
CA VAL A 43 7.74 16.48 3.87
C VAL A 43 8.85 15.46 3.63
N GLN A 44 9.44 14.92 4.68
CA GLN A 44 10.49 13.90 4.57
C GLN A 44 9.94 12.60 3.94
N LEU A 45 8.75 12.19 4.32
CA LEU A 45 8.10 11.03 3.72
C LEU A 45 7.86 11.23 2.21
N LEU A 46 7.32 12.38 1.80
CA LEU A 46 7.06 12.67 0.38
C LEU A 46 8.35 12.74 -0.44
N GLU A 47 9.44 13.25 0.13
CA GLU A 47 10.75 13.23 -0.53
C GLU A 47 11.28 11.79 -0.69
N ALA A 48 11.15 10.96 0.33
CA ALA A 48 11.57 9.56 0.29
C ALA A 48 10.77 8.77 -0.75
N LEU A 49 9.47 9.03 -0.92
CA LEU A 49 8.61 8.37 -1.90
C LEU A 49 9.04 8.61 -3.35
N LYS A 50 9.80 9.66 -3.65
CA LYS A 50 10.35 9.88 -4.99
C LYS A 50 11.37 8.82 -5.41
N ASN A 51 12.06 8.21 -4.43
CA ASN A 51 13.15 7.28 -4.66
C ASN A 51 12.91 5.87 -4.08
N LYS A 52 11.88 5.69 -3.26
CA LYS A 52 11.59 4.43 -2.58
C LYS A 52 10.10 4.13 -2.59
N MET A 53 9.74 2.91 -2.93
CA MET A 53 8.36 2.45 -2.89
C MET A 53 8.05 1.79 -1.55
N TYR A 54 6.92 2.13 -0.98
CA TYR A 54 6.37 1.51 0.23
C TYR A 54 5.09 0.75 -0.09
N LYS A 55 4.95 -0.45 0.43
CA LYS A 55 3.70 -1.22 0.35
C LYS A 55 2.59 -0.55 1.16
N ALA A 56 2.95 0.00 2.32
CA ALA A 56 2.04 0.73 3.17
C ALA A 56 2.74 1.90 3.86
N VAL A 57 1.96 2.92 4.19
CA VAL A 57 2.36 4.06 5.02
C VAL A 57 1.39 4.14 6.19
N LEU A 58 1.91 4.09 7.43
CA LEU A 58 1.19 4.48 8.62
C LEU A 58 1.41 5.97 8.82
N LEU A 59 0.33 6.74 8.82
CA LEU A 59 0.37 8.19 8.72
C LEU A 59 -0.44 8.81 9.85
N ASP A 60 0.25 9.52 10.75
CA ASP A 60 -0.44 10.34 11.75
C ASP A 60 -1.17 11.48 11.06
N ILE A 61 -2.36 11.79 11.56
CA ILE A 61 -3.19 12.87 11.02
C ILE A 61 -2.69 14.22 11.51
N ASN A 62 -2.34 14.30 12.80
CA ASN A 62 -1.98 15.56 13.46
C ASN A 62 -0.47 15.77 13.47
N MET A 63 0.07 16.28 12.39
CA MET A 63 1.50 16.62 12.26
C MET A 63 1.69 18.04 11.76
N GLU A 64 2.82 18.63 12.05
CA GLU A 64 3.25 19.89 11.48
C GLU A 64 4.60 19.73 10.75
N PRO A 65 4.89 20.55 9.74
CA PRO A 65 4.09 21.63 9.13
C PRO A 65 3.00 21.17 8.14
N MET A 66 2.88 19.87 7.89
CA MET A 66 1.93 19.27 6.95
C MET A 66 1.17 18.17 7.67
N ASP A 67 -0.15 18.25 7.71
CA ASP A 67 -1.01 17.23 8.28
C ASP A 67 -1.08 15.94 7.44
N GLY A 68 -1.55 14.86 8.06
CA GLY A 68 -1.64 13.56 7.40
C GLY A 68 -2.59 13.55 6.20
N PHE A 69 -3.61 14.38 6.17
CA PHE A 69 -4.54 14.45 5.03
C PHE A 69 -3.86 15.06 3.80
N SER A 70 -3.12 16.14 4.00
CA SER A 70 -2.33 16.76 2.93
C SER A 70 -1.28 15.82 2.35
N VAL A 71 -0.64 15.01 3.19
CA VAL A 71 0.29 13.97 2.76
C VAL A 71 -0.42 12.87 1.97
N ALA A 72 -1.57 12.39 2.48
CA ALA A 72 -2.37 11.37 1.79
C ALA A 72 -2.85 11.84 0.41
N GLU A 73 -3.29 13.09 0.30
CA GLU A 73 -3.69 13.70 -0.97
C GLU A 73 -2.51 13.75 -1.96
N ALA A 74 -1.33 14.15 -1.51
CA ALA A 74 -0.12 14.18 -2.34
C ALA A 74 0.26 12.79 -2.84
N ILE A 75 0.17 11.76 -1.98
CA ILE A 75 0.40 10.35 -2.35
C ILE A 75 -0.62 9.91 -3.41
N GLY A 76 -1.90 10.21 -3.21
CA GLY A 76 -2.98 9.86 -4.14
C GLY A 76 -2.80 10.49 -5.53
N LYS A 77 -2.43 11.76 -5.59
CA LYS A 77 -2.17 12.49 -6.85
C LYS A 77 -0.93 11.99 -7.61
N SER A 78 0.04 11.41 -6.89
CA SER A 78 1.28 10.90 -7.48
C SER A 78 1.13 9.54 -8.18
N GLY A 79 -0.03 8.90 -8.07
CA GLY A 79 -0.26 7.56 -8.63
C GLY A 79 0.49 6.43 -7.92
N TYR A 80 1.06 6.68 -6.73
CA TYR A 80 1.68 5.64 -5.94
C TYR A 80 0.64 4.62 -5.45
N ARG A 81 0.98 3.33 -5.53
CA ARG A 81 0.11 2.23 -5.06
C ARG A 81 0.26 1.94 -3.57
N THR A 82 0.80 2.86 -2.84
CA THR A 82 1.03 2.76 -1.40
C THR A 82 -0.31 2.71 -0.66
N LYS A 83 -0.51 1.73 0.20
CA LYS A 83 -1.68 1.64 1.07
C LYS A 83 -1.56 2.64 2.21
N ILE A 84 -2.51 3.55 2.33
CA ILE A 84 -2.52 4.56 3.39
C ILE A 84 -3.29 4.02 4.59
N ILE A 85 -2.65 4.05 5.75
CA ILE A 85 -3.22 3.64 7.03
C ILE A 85 -3.11 4.85 7.94
N PHE A 86 -4.23 5.48 8.24
CA PHE A 86 -4.22 6.59 9.18
C PHE A 86 -4.05 6.11 10.63
N VAL A 87 -3.27 6.86 11.39
CA VAL A 87 -3.05 6.65 12.83
C VAL A 87 -3.47 7.91 13.55
N THR A 88 -4.33 7.82 14.56
CA THR A 88 -4.80 9.03 15.26
C THR A 88 -5.22 8.75 16.69
N SER A 89 -5.14 9.79 17.53
CA SER A 89 -5.72 9.82 18.87
C SER A 89 -7.18 10.32 18.89
N HIS A 90 -7.65 10.96 17.82
CA HIS A 90 -8.95 11.62 17.74
C HIS A 90 -9.97 10.75 16.98
N GLU A 91 -11.08 10.44 17.64
CA GLU A 91 -12.14 9.60 17.04
C GLU A 91 -13.01 10.37 16.04
N ASP A 92 -13.12 11.67 16.21
CA ASP A 92 -14.01 12.53 15.42
C ASP A 92 -13.53 12.72 13.97
N VAL A 93 -12.24 12.52 13.75
CA VAL A 93 -11.59 12.72 12.44
C VAL A 93 -11.79 11.52 11.50
N VAL A 94 -12.33 10.40 11.99
CA VAL A 94 -12.56 9.19 11.17
C VAL A 94 -13.47 9.48 9.98
N TYR A 95 -14.44 10.37 10.14
CA TYR A 95 -15.39 10.72 9.07
C TYR A 95 -14.73 11.49 7.93
N ASP A 96 -13.75 12.33 8.22
CA ASP A 96 -13.02 13.12 7.22
C ASP A 96 -12.06 12.25 6.38
N THR A 97 -11.73 11.05 6.88
CA THR A 97 -10.83 10.12 6.17
C THR A 97 -11.49 9.41 4.99
N PHE A 98 -12.81 9.35 4.91
CA PHE A 98 -13.52 8.65 3.85
C PHE A 98 -13.26 9.25 2.46
N ASP A 99 -12.98 10.54 2.38
CA ASP A 99 -12.66 11.22 1.12
C ASP A 99 -11.31 10.77 0.52
N TYR A 100 -10.43 10.17 1.35
CA TYR A 100 -9.10 9.71 0.97
C TYR A 100 -9.02 8.19 0.70
N THR A 101 -10.13 7.47 0.79
CA THR A 101 -10.20 6.00 0.62
C THR A 101 -9.06 5.25 1.32
N PRO A 102 -8.88 5.43 2.65
CA PRO A 102 -7.78 4.81 3.36
C PRO A 102 -7.92 3.28 3.33
N PHE A 103 -6.77 2.60 3.32
CA PHE A 103 -6.75 1.15 3.44
C PHE A 103 -7.22 0.67 4.81
N TYR A 104 -6.82 1.40 5.86
CA TYR A 104 -7.21 1.10 7.23
C TYR A 104 -7.03 2.31 8.14
N PHE A 105 -7.49 2.13 9.38
CA PHE A 105 -7.45 3.13 10.42
C PHE A 105 -6.98 2.52 11.74
N ILE A 106 -6.02 3.18 12.42
CA ILE A 106 -5.48 2.75 13.71
C ILE A 106 -5.76 3.82 14.75
N ARG A 107 -6.42 3.44 15.84
CA ARG A 107 -6.53 4.28 17.03
C ARG A 107 -5.29 4.12 17.89
N LYS A 108 -4.60 5.21 18.20
CA LYS A 108 -3.37 5.21 19.04
C LYS A 108 -3.61 4.54 20.41
N SER A 109 -4.78 4.73 21.01
CA SER A 109 -5.17 4.14 22.30
C SER A 109 -5.26 2.62 22.31
N ARG A 110 -5.45 1.97 21.16
CA ARG A 110 -5.58 0.51 20.98
C ARG A 110 -4.73 0.00 19.82
N TYR A 111 -3.59 0.63 19.57
CA TYR A 111 -2.78 0.36 18.37
C TYR A 111 -2.43 -1.12 18.20
N GLU A 112 -2.16 -1.87 19.26
CA GLU A 112 -1.79 -3.29 19.18
C GLU A 112 -2.87 -4.14 18.49
N THR A 113 -4.14 -3.96 18.89
CA THR A 113 -5.27 -4.67 18.29
C THR A 113 -5.47 -4.31 16.82
N TYR A 114 -5.29 -3.02 16.49
CA TYR A 114 -5.46 -2.56 15.12
C TYR A 114 -4.30 -2.99 14.23
N VAL A 115 -3.06 -2.96 14.72
CA VAL A 115 -1.87 -3.43 13.99
C VAL A 115 -2.01 -4.90 13.61
N GLN A 116 -2.50 -5.76 14.52
CA GLN A 116 -2.77 -7.15 14.19
C GLN A 116 -3.73 -7.31 13.00
N ARG A 117 -4.81 -6.53 12.97
CA ARG A 117 -5.80 -6.55 11.88
C ARG A 117 -5.22 -6.02 10.58
N VAL A 118 -4.44 -4.94 10.66
CA VAL A 118 -3.76 -4.32 9.53
C VAL A 118 -2.80 -5.31 8.88
N VAL A 119 -1.94 -5.96 9.66
CA VAL A 119 -0.97 -6.94 9.16
C VAL A 119 -1.67 -8.11 8.47
N LYS A 120 -2.74 -8.66 9.08
CA LYS A 120 -3.54 -9.71 8.43
C LYS A 120 -4.08 -9.29 7.06
N LYS A 121 -4.62 -8.06 6.97
CA LYS A 121 -5.15 -7.53 5.71
C LYS A 121 -4.05 -7.28 4.68
N LEU A 122 -2.91 -6.73 5.09
CA LEU A 122 -1.78 -6.46 4.19
C LEU A 122 -1.24 -7.76 3.59
N ILE A 123 -1.06 -8.81 4.40
CA ILE A 123 -0.59 -10.12 3.94
C ILE A 123 -1.62 -10.78 3.03
N ALA A 124 -2.90 -10.69 3.36
CA ALA A 124 -3.96 -11.25 2.51
C ALA A 124 -3.91 -10.66 1.10
N ILE A 125 -3.76 -9.34 0.98
CA ILE A 125 -3.68 -8.67 -0.33
C ILE A 125 -2.40 -9.04 -1.07
N ASP A 126 -1.26 -9.11 -0.39
CA ASP A 126 0.01 -9.51 -1.00
C ASP A 126 -0.08 -10.93 -1.59
N GLY A 127 -0.85 -11.82 -0.97
CA GLY A 127 -1.16 -13.16 -1.48
C GLY A 127 -2.07 -13.20 -2.71
N TYR A 128 -2.83 -12.14 -2.97
CA TYR A 128 -3.68 -11.98 -4.16
C TYR A 128 -2.96 -11.28 -5.33
N GLU A 129 -1.87 -10.57 -5.07
CA GLU A 129 -1.03 -9.99 -6.12
C GLU A 129 -0.23 -11.11 -6.81
N LYS A 130 -0.88 -11.83 -7.72
CA LYS A 130 -0.25 -12.88 -8.52
C LYS A 130 0.32 -12.30 -9.79
N THR A 131 1.49 -12.78 -10.19
CA THR A 131 2.02 -12.51 -11.52
C THR A 131 1.22 -13.34 -12.52
N ILE A 132 0.56 -12.66 -13.45
CA ILE A 132 -0.10 -13.29 -14.60
C ILE A 132 0.94 -13.32 -15.71
N VAL A 133 1.15 -14.51 -16.24
CA VAL A 133 2.03 -14.74 -17.38
C VAL A 133 1.18 -14.73 -18.64
N LEU A 134 1.40 -13.77 -19.52
CA LEU A 134 0.80 -13.71 -20.84
C LEU A 134 1.86 -14.14 -21.86
N ASP A 135 1.48 -15.09 -22.73
CA ASP A 135 2.29 -15.49 -23.87
C ASP A 135 1.80 -14.69 -25.08
N ASP A 136 2.62 -13.80 -25.58
CA ASP A 136 2.34 -13.00 -26.77
C ASP A 136 3.33 -13.35 -27.88
N LYS A 137 3.01 -12.98 -29.12
CA LYS A 137 3.84 -13.21 -30.32
C LYS A 137 5.27 -12.65 -30.18
N ASP A 138 5.43 -11.63 -29.32
CA ASP A 138 6.71 -10.96 -29.07
C ASP A 138 7.43 -11.52 -27.81
N GLY A 139 6.85 -12.49 -27.10
CA GLY A 139 7.45 -13.15 -25.94
C GLY A 139 6.55 -13.26 -24.71
N ILE A 140 7.15 -13.69 -23.62
CA ILE A 140 6.45 -13.86 -22.33
C ILE A 140 6.42 -12.54 -21.58
N ILE A 141 5.22 -12.06 -21.27
CA ILE A 141 5.00 -10.84 -20.49
C ILE A 141 4.50 -11.23 -19.10
N ASN A 142 5.18 -10.74 -18.08
CA ASN A 142 4.78 -10.90 -16.68
C ASN A 142 4.05 -9.65 -16.21
N ILE A 143 2.75 -9.77 -15.90
CA ILE A 143 1.92 -8.67 -15.39
C ILE A 143 1.53 -8.97 -13.95
N ASN A 144 1.76 -8.02 -13.05
CA ASN A 144 1.21 -8.13 -11.70
C ASN A 144 -0.31 -7.94 -11.75
N SER A 145 -1.06 -8.88 -11.17
CA SER A 145 -2.55 -8.80 -11.16
C SER A 145 -3.07 -7.51 -10.53
N GLY A 146 -2.33 -6.94 -9.57
CA GLY A 146 -2.63 -5.64 -8.98
C GLY A 146 -2.46 -4.46 -9.96
N ASP A 147 -1.78 -4.64 -11.10
CA ASP A 147 -1.58 -3.62 -12.14
C ASP A 147 -2.73 -3.60 -13.15
N ILE A 148 -3.55 -4.63 -13.16
CA ILE A 148 -4.63 -4.76 -14.12
C ILE A 148 -5.82 -3.89 -13.70
N THR A 149 -6.23 -2.99 -14.58
CA THR A 149 -7.42 -2.16 -14.39
C THR A 149 -8.68 -2.88 -14.88
N TYR A 150 -8.61 -3.47 -16.07
CA TYR A 150 -9.64 -4.33 -16.61
C TYR A 150 -9.08 -5.21 -17.73
N VAL A 151 -9.83 -6.25 -18.08
CA VAL A 151 -9.51 -7.15 -19.20
C VAL A 151 -10.67 -7.12 -20.17
N GLN A 152 -10.37 -6.91 -21.43
CA GLN A 152 -11.33 -6.92 -22.53
C GLN A 152 -11.08 -8.13 -23.42
N SER A 153 -12.13 -8.81 -23.82
CA SER A 153 -12.07 -9.92 -24.78
C SER A 153 -12.78 -9.49 -26.06
N GLU A 154 -12.05 -9.49 -27.17
CA GLU A 154 -12.60 -9.28 -28.50
C GLU A 154 -12.15 -10.40 -29.41
N ASP A 155 -13.13 -11.11 -30.02
CA ASP A 155 -12.91 -12.27 -30.92
C ASP A 155 -11.93 -13.30 -30.32
N HIS A 156 -10.72 -13.36 -30.83
CA HIS A 156 -9.66 -14.32 -30.47
C HIS A 156 -8.55 -13.68 -29.61
N TYR A 157 -8.74 -12.47 -29.13
CA TYR A 157 -7.72 -11.75 -28.37
C TYR A 157 -8.21 -11.34 -26.98
N LEU A 158 -7.29 -11.37 -26.02
CA LEU A 158 -7.45 -10.76 -24.72
C LEU A 158 -6.58 -9.49 -24.65
N THR A 159 -7.20 -8.38 -24.36
CA THR A 159 -6.50 -7.11 -24.11
C THR A 159 -6.50 -6.83 -22.63
N VAL A 160 -5.31 -6.75 -22.02
CA VAL A 160 -5.13 -6.44 -20.61
C VAL A 160 -4.72 -4.99 -20.49
N HIS A 161 -5.59 -4.21 -19.84
CA HIS A 161 -5.35 -2.80 -19.57
C HIS A 161 -4.71 -2.67 -18.19
N THR A 162 -3.58 -1.97 -18.14
CA THR A 162 -2.90 -1.62 -16.89
C THR A 162 -2.85 -0.10 -16.73
N ALA A 163 -2.48 0.38 -15.56
CA ALA A 163 -2.39 1.83 -15.30
C ALA A 163 -1.41 2.56 -16.25
N CYS A 164 -0.41 1.85 -16.82
CA CYS A 164 0.65 2.45 -17.64
C CYS A 164 0.74 1.90 -19.06
N LEU A 165 0.26 0.67 -19.34
CA LEU A 165 0.48 -0.05 -20.60
C LEU A 165 -0.74 -0.87 -21.01
N LEU A 166 -0.81 -1.16 -22.30
CA LEU A 166 -1.82 -2.02 -22.92
C LEU A 166 -1.12 -3.27 -23.48
N TYR A 167 -1.57 -4.46 -23.07
CA TYR A 167 -1.07 -5.72 -23.56
C TYR A 167 -2.16 -6.50 -24.28
N THR A 168 -1.83 -7.10 -25.44
CA THR A 168 -2.76 -7.90 -26.22
C THR A 168 -2.20 -9.30 -26.38
N SER A 169 -2.96 -10.34 -26.03
CA SER A 169 -2.59 -11.74 -26.16
C SER A 169 -3.70 -12.54 -26.85
N PRO A 170 -3.37 -13.60 -27.61
CA PRO A 170 -4.38 -14.52 -28.17
C PRO A 170 -5.25 -15.14 -27.06
N SER A 171 -6.55 -15.31 -27.36
CA SER A 171 -7.47 -15.93 -26.40
C SER A 171 -7.17 -17.42 -26.22
N PRO A 172 -7.17 -17.98 -25.00
CA PRO A 172 -6.90 -19.40 -24.76
C PRO A 172 -8.02 -20.34 -25.22
N ARG A 173 -9.07 -19.84 -25.87
CA ARG A 173 -10.23 -20.68 -26.32
C ARG A 173 -10.00 -21.45 -27.60
N ASP A 174 -8.87 -21.27 -28.29
CA ASP A 174 -8.58 -21.89 -29.61
C ASP A 174 -7.46 -22.93 -29.56
N SER A 175 -7.21 -23.55 -28.41
CA SER A 175 -6.27 -24.66 -28.30
C SER A 175 -6.92 -25.98 -27.96
#